data_21908f39d00ab64de918b5cd232b920c
#
_entry.id   21908f39d00ab64de918b5cd232b920c
#
_cell.length_a   1.000
_cell.length_b   1.000
_cell.length_c   1.000
_cell.angle_alpha   90.00
_cell.angle_beta   90.00
_cell.angle_gamma   90.00
#
_symmetry.space_group_name_H-M   'P 1'
#
loop_
_entity.id
_entity.type
_entity.pdbx_description
1 polymer ?
#
loop_
_entity_poly.entity_id
_entity_poly.type
_entity_poly.pdbx_seq_one_letter_code
_entity_poly.pdbx_strand_id
1 'polypeptide(L)' 'DDEVEIKPDNKGMYLLSLVAGDRPGLLAHIALILDRHNIRLHRAKINTLGSRAEDVFWVSGAALAQPEQTEALRNALLED' A
#
# COMPACT_ATOMS: atom_id res chain seq x y z
N ASP A 1 10.47 -0.87 -12.37
CA ASP A 1 9.04 -1.11 -12.40
C ASP A 1 8.46 -1.06 -11.00
N ASP A 2 7.26 -0.53 -10.89
CA ASP A 2 6.59 -0.43 -9.59
C ASP A 2 6.00 -1.79 -9.21
N GLU A 3 6.01 -2.09 -7.91
CA GLU A 3 5.51 -3.36 -7.40
C GLU A 3 4.73 -3.12 -6.12
N VAL A 4 3.64 -3.87 -5.96
CA VAL A 4 2.84 -3.88 -4.74
C VAL A 4 2.58 -5.32 -4.34
N GLU A 5 2.89 -5.66 -3.09
CA GLU A 5 2.60 -6.96 -2.53
C GLU A 5 1.78 -6.78 -1.26
N ILE A 6 0.70 -7.55 -1.13
CA ILE A 6 -0.16 -7.50 0.05
C ILE A 6 -0.30 -8.90 0.59
N LYS A 7 0.06 -9.11 1.85
CA LYS A 7 -0.01 -10.42 2.47
C LYS A 7 -0.47 -10.33 3.92
N PRO A 8 -1.10 -11.38 4.44
CA PRO A 8 -1.52 -11.39 5.84
C PRO A 8 -0.33 -11.26 6.78
N ASP A 9 -0.55 -10.54 7.85
CA ASP A 9 0.37 -10.44 8.96
C ASP A 9 -0.36 -10.94 10.21
N ASN A 10 0.21 -10.74 11.39
CA ASN A 10 -0.40 -11.20 12.63
C ASN A 10 -1.59 -10.32 13.03
N LYS A 11 -2.52 -10.92 13.80
CA LYS A 11 -3.59 -10.18 14.51
C LYS A 11 -4.56 -9.45 13.59
N GLY A 12 -4.88 -10.05 12.43
CA GLY A 12 -5.84 -9.46 11.50
C GLY A 12 -5.30 -8.31 10.69
N MET A 13 -4.02 -8.06 10.78
CA MET A 13 -3.35 -7.03 9.99
C MET A 13 -2.85 -7.60 8.67
N TYR A 14 -2.59 -6.71 7.74
CA TYR A 14 -1.95 -7.06 6.48
C TYR A 14 -0.72 -6.19 6.29
N LEU A 15 0.25 -6.75 5.60
CA LEU A 15 1.48 -6.04 5.26
C LEU A 15 1.42 -5.68 3.79
N LEU A 16 1.48 -4.39 3.51
CA LEU A 16 1.49 -3.88 2.15
C LEU A 16 2.87 -3.33 1.86
N SER A 17 3.57 -3.96 0.92
CA SER A 17 4.90 -3.53 0.51
C SER A 17 4.80 -2.85 -0.85
N LEU A 18 5.43 -1.69 -0.97
CA LEU A 18 5.39 -0.92 -2.21
C LEU A 18 6.81 -0.53 -2.61
N VAL A 19 7.14 -0.83 -3.86
CA VAL A 19 8.39 -0.38 -4.47
C VAL A 19 8.01 0.47 -5.67
N ALA A 20 8.44 1.72 -5.69
CA ALA A 20 8.04 2.65 -6.74
C ALA A 20 9.11 3.71 -6.94
N GLY A 21 9.03 4.43 -8.05
CA GLY A 21 9.85 5.62 -8.24
C GLY A 21 9.46 6.66 -7.20
N ASP A 22 10.45 7.24 -6.54
CA ASP A 22 10.17 8.30 -5.58
C ASP A 22 9.76 9.57 -6.34
N ARG A 23 8.74 10.24 -5.84
CA ARG A 23 8.23 11.47 -6.46
C ARG A 23 7.49 12.31 -5.44
N PRO A 24 7.40 13.63 -5.67
CA PRO A 24 6.58 14.47 -4.80
C PRO A 24 5.14 13.96 -4.76
N GLY A 25 4.56 13.91 -3.57
CA GLY A 25 3.18 13.50 -3.40
C GLY A 25 2.92 12.01 -3.37
N LEU A 26 3.96 11.16 -3.44
CA LEU A 26 3.77 9.71 -3.43
C LEU A 26 3.00 9.25 -2.19
N LEU A 27 3.40 9.70 -1.00
CA LEU A 27 2.73 9.29 0.24
C LEU A 27 1.29 9.80 0.31
N ALA A 28 1.05 11.02 -0.17
CA ALA A 28 -0.31 11.56 -0.21
C ALA A 28 -1.19 10.74 -1.16
N HIS A 29 -0.63 10.31 -2.28
CA HIS A 29 -1.33 9.45 -3.24
C HIS A 29 -1.70 8.12 -2.61
N ILE A 30 -0.76 7.48 -1.93
CA ILE A 30 -0.99 6.21 -1.25
C ILE A 30 -2.08 6.36 -0.19
N ALA A 31 -1.97 7.40 0.64
CA ALA A 31 -2.94 7.64 1.71
C ALA A 31 -4.35 7.84 1.15
N LEU A 32 -4.47 8.58 0.05
CA LEU A 32 -5.77 8.82 -0.59
C LEU A 32 -6.39 7.52 -1.10
N ILE A 33 -5.59 6.67 -1.73
CA ILE A 33 -6.08 5.40 -2.26
C ILE A 33 -6.50 4.46 -1.13
N LEU A 34 -5.70 4.38 -0.06
CA LEU A 34 -6.07 3.57 1.09
C LEU A 34 -7.41 4.04 1.67
N ASP A 35 -7.59 5.36 1.80
CA ASP A 35 -8.82 5.92 2.32
C ASP A 35 -10.01 5.59 1.42
N ARG A 36 -9.86 5.72 0.11
CA ARG A 36 -10.93 5.41 -0.85
C ARG A 36 -11.36 3.95 -0.82
N HIS A 37 -10.47 3.07 -0.44
CA HIS A 37 -10.75 1.64 -0.34
C HIS A 37 -11.11 1.22 1.08
N ASN A 38 -11.33 2.19 1.97
CA ASN A 38 -11.69 1.95 3.37
C ASN A 38 -10.64 1.13 4.11
N ILE A 39 -9.39 1.36 3.78
CA ILE A 39 -8.27 0.69 4.42
C ILE A 39 -7.72 1.59 5.52
N ARG A 40 -7.55 1.02 6.70
CA ARG A 40 -7.00 1.74 7.83
C ARG A 40 -5.48 1.52 7.89
N LEU A 41 -4.74 2.62 7.95
CA LEU A 41 -3.29 2.59 8.08
C LEU A 41 -2.93 2.64 9.55
N HIS A 42 -2.18 1.65 10.03
CA HIS A 42 -1.75 1.57 11.44
C HIS A 42 -0.31 2.00 11.63
N ARG A 43 0.53 1.68 10.68
CA ARG A 43 1.96 1.96 10.79
C ARG A 43 2.56 2.03 9.40
N ALA A 44 3.56 2.88 9.22
CA ALA A 44 4.29 2.97 7.96
C ALA A 44 5.78 2.99 8.25
N LYS A 45 6.53 2.29 7.42
CA LYS A 45 7.99 2.36 7.42
C LYS A 45 8.39 2.85 6.04
N ILE A 46 8.91 4.06 5.98
CA ILE A 46 9.26 4.74 4.73
C ILE A 46 10.75 4.65 4.52
N ASN A 47 11.16 4.17 3.36
CA ASN A 47 12.56 4.00 3.05
C ASN A 47 12.83 4.46 1.62
N THR A 48 13.70 5.46 1.47
CA THR A 48 14.06 5.98 0.16
C THR A 48 15.49 5.57 -0.16
N LEU A 49 15.65 4.86 -1.27
CA LEU A 49 16.94 4.37 -1.72
C LEU A 49 17.24 4.98 -3.09
N GLY A 50 17.95 6.08 -3.09
CA GLY A 50 18.20 6.82 -4.31
C GLY A 50 16.90 7.39 -4.88
N SER A 51 16.56 6.99 -6.11
CA SER A 51 15.33 7.44 -6.76
C SER A 51 14.15 6.50 -6.55
N ARG A 52 14.29 5.50 -5.68
CA ARG A 52 13.23 4.53 -5.42
C ARG A 52 12.74 4.62 -3.99
N ALA A 53 11.44 4.48 -3.83
CA ALA A 53 10.81 4.33 -2.53
C ALA A 53 10.55 2.83 -2.32
N GLU A 54 10.92 2.32 -1.13
CA GLU A 54 10.64 0.94 -0.72
C GLU A 54 9.95 1.03 0.63
N ASP A 55 8.63 1.11 0.58
CA ASP A 55 7.82 1.41 1.76
C ASP A 55 7.01 0.21 2.20
N VAL A 56 6.76 0.12 3.51
CA VAL A 56 5.95 -0.95 4.09
C VAL A 56 4.87 -0.32 4.94
N PHE A 57 3.64 -0.81 4.78
CA PHE A 57 2.48 -0.31 5.52
C PHE A 57 1.77 -1.46 6.21
N TRP A 58 1.45 -1.27 7.49
CA TRP A 58 0.62 -2.20 8.24
C TRP A 58 -0.80 -1.68 8.18
N VAL A 59 -1.70 -2.47 7.58
CA VAL A 59 -3.04 -2.01 7.23
C VAL A 59 -4.09 -3.03 7.65
N SER A 60 -5.35 -2.57 7.78
CA SER A 60 -6.48 -3.45 8.00
C SER A 60 -7.70 -2.92 7.24
N GLY A 61 -8.67 -3.80 7.02
CA GLY A 61 -9.89 -3.43 6.34
C GLY A 61 -10.55 -4.67 5.75
N ALA A 62 -11.88 -4.66 5.67
CA ALA A 62 -12.63 -5.80 5.17
C ALA A 62 -12.27 -6.15 3.72
N ALA A 63 -11.90 -5.15 2.92
CA ALA A 63 -11.52 -5.36 1.53
C ALA A 63 -10.31 -6.29 1.39
N LEU A 64 -9.44 -6.32 2.39
CA LEU A 64 -8.22 -7.13 2.33
C LEU A 64 -8.50 -8.62 2.46
N ALA A 65 -9.68 -8.99 2.95
CA ALA A 65 -10.11 -10.39 3.00
C ALA A 65 -10.84 -10.81 1.73
N GLN A 66 -11.03 -9.90 0.79
CA GLN A 66 -11.75 -10.15 -0.46
C GLN A 66 -10.77 -10.08 -1.63
N PRO A 67 -10.50 -11.19 -2.32
CA PRO A 67 -9.49 -11.19 -3.40
C PRO A 67 -9.72 -10.15 -4.48
N GLU A 68 -10.98 -9.93 -4.89
CA GLU A 68 -11.27 -8.96 -5.93
C GLU A 68 -11.02 -7.53 -5.48
N GLN A 69 -11.36 -7.22 -4.23
CA GLN A 69 -11.15 -5.88 -3.68
C GLN A 69 -9.67 -5.63 -3.42
N THR A 70 -8.95 -6.65 -2.98
CA THR A 70 -7.50 -6.55 -2.79
C THR A 70 -6.80 -6.28 -4.12
N GLU A 71 -7.24 -6.95 -5.18
CA GLU A 71 -6.66 -6.71 -6.50
C GLU A 71 -6.98 -5.30 -7.02
N ALA A 72 -8.19 -4.81 -6.77
CA ALA A 72 -8.56 -3.45 -7.14
C ALA A 72 -7.68 -2.43 -6.40
N LEU A 73 -7.43 -2.66 -5.13
CA LEU A 73 -6.54 -1.81 -4.34
C LEU A 73 -5.12 -1.82 -4.91
N ARG A 74 -4.60 -3.01 -5.19
CA ARG A 74 -3.27 -3.16 -5.76
C ARG A 74 -3.13 -2.40 -7.07
N ASN A 75 -4.12 -2.56 -7.96
CA ASN A 75 -4.10 -1.87 -9.25
C ASN A 75 -4.18 -0.36 -9.09
N ALA A 76 -4.98 0.13 -8.15
CA ALA A 76 -5.08 1.56 -7.89
C ALA A 76 -3.75 2.13 -7.40
N LEU A 77 -3.03 1.39 -6.55
CA LEU A 77 -1.73 1.83 -6.05
C LEU A 77 -0.67 1.86 -7.15
N LEU A 78 -0.83 1.03 -8.18
CA LEU A 78 0.13 0.96 -9.28
C LEU A 78 -0.18 1.97 -10.41
N GLU A 79 -1.32 2.63 -10.37
CA GLU A 79 -1.67 3.64 -11.37
C GLU A 79 -0.88 4.93 -11.15
N ASP A 80 -0.61 5.61 -12.24
CA ASP A 80 0.06 6.91 -12.21
C ASP A 80 -0.89 8.05 -11.85
#